data_59e130c0514a906a4976d01b4ae1bae5
#
_entry.id   59e130c0514a906a4976d01b4ae1bae5
#
_cell.length_a   1.000
_cell.length_b   1.000
_cell.length_c   1.000
_cell.angle_alpha   90.00
_cell.angle_beta   90.00
_cell.angle_gamma   90.00
#
_symmetry.space_group_name_H-M   'P 1'
#
loop_
_entity.id
_entity.type
_entity.pdbx_description
1 polymer ?
#
loop_
_entity_poly.entity_id
_entity_poly.type
_entity_poly.pdbx_seq_one_letter_code
_entity_poly.pdbx_strand_id
1 'polypeptide(L)'
;MKIAFQTLGCKLNYAETSTYERGFVAAGWEVVPWQDRADVYLINTCAVTEHAEKKARNLIRKMHRTAPEAAIVVAGCYAELRREQIEALEGVVRVFGAAEKRQVVPETVACVGVAPSDAGQAAGSQKRVLAARSQPAPLRKCSPEPVPLSPGSSATQVMEAYSSGERTRSFLKVQDGCDNFCAYCTVPFARGRSRNIPICEAVRQAREIAASGIREIVLTGVNTGDFGRTTGESFLDLLKALNAVDGIERYRISSIEPNLLTDEISAWLASGTKFLPHFHIPLQTGSDTLLKKVGRRYDTALFASRIDTIRRHWKEATGLDGTVFFGIDVIVGLPGETDELFEETYRFLAERIRPAYLHIFPYSRRSGTRAAVMPDQVQDRIKTARVERLEALCRELEAEFIATNRGRKERVLWESDKKDGRMAGYTGNYIRIERPYDASRVGTIEEVTI
;
A
#
# COMPACT_ATOMS: atom_id res chain seq x y z
N MET A 1 -8.02 18.51 20.52
CA MET A 1 -6.60 18.17 20.27
C MET A 1 -6.36 18.10 18.78
N LYS A 2 -5.15 18.41 18.34
CA LYS A 2 -4.72 18.38 16.93
C LYS A 2 -3.82 17.18 16.67
N ILE A 3 -4.08 16.48 15.58
CA ILE A 3 -3.27 15.35 15.14
C ILE A 3 -2.87 15.50 13.67
N ALA A 4 -1.63 15.18 13.37
CA ALA A 4 -1.11 15.15 12.01
C ALA A 4 -0.61 13.74 11.63
N PHE A 5 -0.75 13.37 10.37
CA PHE A 5 -0.42 12.04 9.87
C PHE A 5 0.68 12.07 8.83
N GLN A 6 1.57 11.09 8.89
CA GLN A 6 2.52 10.83 7.82
C GLN A 6 2.53 9.34 7.48
N THR A 7 2.23 9.02 6.23
CA THR A 7 2.26 7.64 5.74
C THR A 7 3.52 7.38 4.92
N LEU A 8 4.26 6.37 5.33
CA LEU A 8 5.37 5.82 4.57
C LEU A 8 4.99 4.43 4.08
N GLY A 9 5.19 4.16 2.78
CA GLY A 9 5.06 2.81 2.24
C GLY A 9 3.93 2.61 1.24
N CYS A 10 3.21 1.50 1.38
CA CYS A 10 2.32 0.95 0.36
C CYS A 10 0.86 1.43 0.49
N LYS A 11 0.04 1.04 -0.49
CA LYS A 11 -1.40 1.32 -0.53
C LYS A 11 -2.14 0.82 0.72
N LEU A 12 -1.68 -0.30 1.33
CA LEU A 12 -2.22 -0.80 2.60
C LEU A 12 -2.03 0.20 3.74
N ASN A 13 -0.83 0.77 3.88
CA ASN A 13 -0.56 1.77 4.89
C ASN A 13 -1.42 3.03 4.68
N TYR A 14 -1.65 3.44 3.44
CA TYR A 14 -2.53 4.56 3.12
C TYR A 14 -3.98 4.29 3.53
N ALA A 15 -4.53 3.11 3.22
CA ALA A 15 -5.86 2.72 3.65
C ALA A 15 -5.98 2.71 5.19
N GLU A 16 -4.97 2.16 5.87
CA GLU A 16 -4.90 2.10 7.33
C GLU A 16 -4.85 3.51 7.95
N THR A 17 -3.97 4.39 7.45
CA THR A 17 -3.86 5.78 7.95
C THR A 17 -5.17 6.54 7.77
N SER A 18 -5.80 6.46 6.61
CA SER A 18 -7.08 7.13 6.35
C SER A 18 -8.19 6.62 7.28
N THR A 19 -8.12 5.34 7.69
CA THR A 19 -9.05 4.80 8.70
C THR A 19 -8.75 5.35 10.09
N TYR A 20 -7.47 5.53 10.45
CA TYR A 20 -7.10 6.21 11.69
C TYR A 20 -7.60 7.65 11.71
N GLU A 21 -7.40 8.40 10.61
CA GLU A 21 -7.88 9.78 10.46
C GLU A 21 -9.37 9.89 10.77
N ARG A 22 -10.20 9.05 10.13
CA ARG A 22 -11.64 9.01 10.40
C ARG A 22 -11.96 8.67 11.86
N GLY A 23 -11.21 7.74 12.46
CA GLY A 23 -11.38 7.38 13.87
C GLY A 23 -11.07 8.52 14.82
N PHE A 24 -10.02 9.31 14.57
CA PHE A 24 -9.68 10.48 15.39
C PHE A 24 -10.68 11.61 15.19
N VAL A 25 -11.17 11.86 13.97
CA VAL A 25 -12.24 12.83 13.71
C VAL A 25 -13.51 12.42 14.47
N ALA A 26 -13.88 11.14 14.44
CA ALA A 26 -15.04 10.63 15.20
C ALA A 26 -14.84 10.77 16.72
N ALA A 27 -13.60 10.75 17.22
CA ALA A 27 -13.25 11.00 18.62
C ALA A 27 -13.16 12.51 18.96
N GLY A 28 -13.52 13.41 18.04
CA GLY A 28 -13.54 14.86 18.24
C GLY A 28 -12.18 15.55 18.09
N TRP A 29 -11.20 14.90 17.46
CA TRP A 29 -9.88 15.49 17.19
C TRP A 29 -9.87 16.22 15.85
N GLU A 30 -9.10 17.31 15.77
CA GLU A 30 -8.85 18.07 14.55
C GLU A 30 -7.65 17.45 13.80
N VAL A 31 -7.85 17.01 12.57
CA VAL A 31 -6.77 16.59 11.68
C VAL A 31 -6.19 17.81 11.00
N VAL A 32 -4.89 18.00 11.14
CA VAL A 32 -4.16 19.13 10.56
C VAL A 32 -3.10 18.65 9.57
N PRO A 33 -2.70 19.49 8.59
CA PRO A 33 -1.60 19.17 7.70
C PRO A 33 -0.33 18.80 8.46
N TRP A 34 0.44 17.88 7.92
CA TRP A 34 1.70 17.41 8.52
C TRP A 34 2.72 18.52 8.83
N GLN A 35 2.68 19.61 8.08
CA GLN A 35 3.57 20.77 8.22
C GLN A 35 3.15 21.69 9.38
N ASP A 36 1.91 21.56 9.82
CA ASP A 36 1.35 22.39 10.86
C ASP A 36 1.68 21.84 12.25
N ARG A 37 1.55 22.71 13.25
CA ARG A 37 1.75 22.31 14.64
C ARG A 37 0.59 21.43 15.09
N ALA A 38 0.90 20.23 15.56
CA ALA A 38 -0.03 19.28 16.15
C ALA A 38 0.39 18.88 17.56
N ASP A 39 -0.58 18.40 18.35
CA ASP A 39 -0.33 17.84 19.67
C ASP A 39 0.20 16.40 19.56
N VAL A 40 -0.21 15.70 18.49
CA VAL A 40 0.21 14.33 18.17
C VAL A 40 0.62 14.21 16.71
N TYR A 41 1.74 13.55 16.45
CA TYR A 41 2.16 13.12 15.11
C TYR A 41 2.09 11.60 15.02
N LEU A 42 1.21 11.07 14.15
CA LEU A 42 1.11 9.64 13.88
C LEU A 42 1.84 9.28 12.59
N ILE A 43 2.84 8.41 12.70
CA ILE A 43 3.68 7.97 11.57
C ILE A 43 3.39 6.51 11.27
N ASN A 44 2.74 6.22 10.14
CA ASN A 44 2.55 4.85 9.67
C ASN A 44 3.74 4.43 8.79
N THR A 45 4.47 3.40 9.22
CA THR A 45 5.82 3.09 8.76
C THR A 45 5.88 1.86 7.86
N CYS A 46 6.90 1.84 6.99
CA CYS A 46 7.22 0.74 6.09
C CYS A 46 8.58 0.11 6.46
N ALA A 47 8.71 -1.20 6.21
CA ALA A 47 9.95 -1.96 6.45
C ALA A 47 10.39 -2.78 5.24
N VAL A 48 9.89 -2.49 4.04
CA VAL A 48 10.23 -3.27 2.83
C VAL A 48 11.69 -3.06 2.43
N THR A 49 12.24 -1.87 2.64
CA THR A 49 13.65 -1.56 2.37
C THR A 49 14.33 -0.90 3.56
N GLU A 50 15.66 -1.03 3.65
CA GLU A 50 16.46 -0.32 4.66
C GLU A 50 16.33 1.20 4.53
N HIS A 51 16.22 1.70 3.29
CA HIS A 51 15.99 3.10 3.02
C HIS A 51 14.67 3.60 3.64
N ALA A 52 13.60 2.80 3.58
CA ALA A 52 12.31 3.14 4.20
C ALA A 52 12.42 3.24 5.72
N GLU A 53 13.16 2.33 6.37
CA GLU A 53 13.42 2.40 7.81
C GLU A 53 14.25 3.63 8.19
N LYS A 54 15.31 3.92 7.43
CA LYS A 54 16.15 5.12 7.63
C LYS A 54 15.30 6.40 7.49
N LYS A 55 14.43 6.46 6.48
CA LYS A 55 13.51 7.57 6.27
C LYS A 55 12.56 7.74 7.46
N ALA A 56 12.01 6.65 8.00
CA ALA A 56 11.14 6.70 9.18
C ALA A 56 11.88 7.25 10.40
N ARG A 57 13.08 6.74 10.72
CA ARG A 57 13.88 7.26 11.85
C ARG A 57 14.23 8.74 11.70
N ASN A 58 14.61 9.16 10.50
CA ASN A 58 14.94 10.58 10.24
C ASN A 58 13.71 11.47 10.42
N LEU A 59 12.55 10.99 10.02
CA LEU A 59 11.28 11.69 10.15
C LEU A 59 10.89 11.86 11.62
N ILE A 60 10.97 10.80 12.43
CA ILE A 60 10.70 10.83 13.87
C ILE A 60 11.61 11.86 14.55
N ARG A 61 12.93 11.79 14.31
CA ARG A 61 13.90 12.75 14.87
C ARG A 61 13.65 14.18 14.42
N LYS A 62 13.24 14.38 13.16
CA LYS A 62 12.87 15.70 12.64
C LYS A 62 11.67 16.25 13.40
N MET A 63 10.62 15.44 13.60
CA MET A 63 9.42 15.87 14.30
C MET A 63 9.69 16.22 15.75
N HIS A 64 10.42 15.38 16.47
CA HIS A 64 10.81 15.70 17.86
C HIS A 64 11.57 17.02 17.95
N ARG A 65 12.50 17.31 17.02
CA ARG A 65 13.23 18.61 17.02
C ARG A 65 12.34 19.79 16.67
N THR A 66 11.35 19.60 15.78
CA THR A 66 10.45 20.68 15.33
C THR A 66 9.34 20.96 16.34
N ALA A 67 8.86 19.94 17.03
CA ALA A 67 7.78 20.02 18.02
C ALA A 67 8.13 19.13 19.23
N PRO A 68 9.05 19.57 20.13
CA PRO A 68 9.53 18.76 21.25
C PRO A 68 8.42 18.37 22.25
N GLU A 69 7.38 19.18 22.33
CA GLU A 69 6.23 18.97 23.24
C GLU A 69 5.17 18.02 22.66
N ALA A 70 5.24 17.71 21.36
CA ALA A 70 4.26 16.86 20.71
C ALA A 70 4.55 15.38 20.95
N ALA A 71 3.50 14.59 21.13
CA ALA A 71 3.60 13.15 21.22
C ALA A 71 3.81 12.53 19.83
N ILE A 72 4.76 11.62 19.69
CA ILE A 72 4.96 10.88 18.46
C ILE A 72 4.45 9.44 18.66
N VAL A 73 3.49 9.06 17.84
CA VAL A 73 2.91 7.71 17.79
C VAL A 73 3.37 7.03 16.49
N VAL A 74 3.86 5.81 16.59
CA VAL A 74 4.39 5.09 15.43
C VAL A 74 3.63 3.78 15.23
N ALA A 75 3.18 3.52 14.01
CA ALA A 75 2.50 2.29 13.63
C ALA A 75 3.12 1.67 12.37
N GLY A 76 2.73 0.45 12.01
CA GLY A 76 3.05 -0.16 10.72
C GLY A 76 4.15 -1.21 10.76
N CYS A 77 4.68 -1.57 9.57
CA CYS A 77 5.57 -2.72 9.42
C CYS A 77 6.93 -2.55 10.13
N TYR A 78 7.48 -1.34 10.13
CA TYR A 78 8.73 -1.07 10.84
C TYR A 78 8.53 -1.09 12.37
N ALA A 79 7.37 -0.60 12.84
CA ALA A 79 6.97 -0.67 14.24
C ALA A 79 6.89 -2.12 14.74
N GLU A 80 6.42 -3.05 13.92
CA GLU A 80 6.40 -4.49 14.25
C GLU A 80 7.81 -5.08 14.31
N LEU A 81 8.63 -4.86 13.28
CA LEU A 81 9.93 -5.54 13.14
C LEU A 81 11.04 -4.98 14.04
N ARG A 82 10.93 -3.75 14.47
CA ARG A 82 11.99 -3.02 15.19
C ARG A 82 11.42 -2.13 16.31
N ARG A 83 10.47 -2.67 17.07
CA ARG A 83 9.77 -1.96 18.15
C ARG A 83 10.75 -1.27 19.10
N GLU A 84 11.69 -2.02 19.69
CA GLU A 84 12.66 -1.50 20.65
C GLU A 84 13.50 -0.33 20.11
N GLN A 85 13.90 -0.41 18.82
CA GLN A 85 14.65 0.67 18.18
C GLN A 85 13.83 1.96 18.03
N ILE A 86 12.52 1.84 17.84
CA ILE A 86 11.62 2.99 17.70
C ILE A 86 11.28 3.56 19.07
N GLU A 87 11.01 2.71 20.05
CA GLU A 87 10.70 3.12 21.44
C GLU A 87 11.87 3.86 22.10
N ALA A 88 13.11 3.57 21.66
CA ALA A 88 14.31 4.28 22.12
C ALA A 88 14.47 5.68 21.52
N LEU A 89 13.66 6.07 20.51
CA LEU A 89 13.74 7.40 19.91
C LEU A 89 13.02 8.42 20.79
N GLU A 90 13.63 9.59 20.95
CA GLU A 90 13.07 10.70 21.71
C GLU A 90 11.75 11.19 21.10
N GLY A 91 10.78 11.53 21.97
CA GLY A 91 9.45 11.99 21.58
C GLY A 91 8.48 10.85 21.23
N VAL A 92 8.92 9.61 21.07
CA VAL A 92 8.02 8.47 20.82
C VAL A 92 7.35 8.07 22.14
N VAL A 93 6.02 8.18 22.18
CA VAL A 93 5.22 7.83 23.36
C VAL A 93 4.56 6.47 23.23
N ARG A 94 4.25 6.03 22.01
CA ARG A 94 3.60 4.74 21.76
C ARG A 94 4.01 4.16 20.40
N VAL A 95 4.17 2.83 20.35
CA VAL A 95 4.47 2.06 19.14
C VAL A 95 3.44 0.95 18.99
N PHE A 96 2.82 0.84 17.81
CA PHE A 96 1.79 -0.15 17.49
C PHE A 96 2.27 -1.10 16.40
N GLY A 97 2.34 -2.38 16.71
CA GLY A 97 2.62 -3.45 15.76
C GLY A 97 1.42 -3.87 14.92
N ALA A 98 1.60 -4.94 14.16
CA ALA A 98 0.57 -5.43 13.24
C ALA A 98 -0.70 -5.93 13.93
N ALA A 99 -0.58 -6.55 15.10
CA ALA A 99 -1.72 -7.03 15.89
C ALA A 99 -2.47 -5.90 16.61
N GLU A 100 -1.84 -4.77 16.82
CA GLU A 100 -2.34 -3.64 17.62
C GLU A 100 -3.00 -2.53 16.77
N LYS A 101 -3.08 -2.70 15.46
CA LYS A 101 -3.59 -1.66 14.53
C LYS A 101 -4.98 -1.13 14.87
N ARG A 102 -5.87 -1.98 15.41
CA ARG A 102 -7.20 -1.57 15.86
C ARG A 102 -7.16 -0.72 17.13
N GLN A 103 -6.08 -0.80 17.90
CA GLN A 103 -5.89 -0.08 19.15
C GLN A 103 -5.30 1.32 18.95
N VAL A 104 -4.78 1.62 17.75
CA VAL A 104 -4.11 2.91 17.45
C VAL A 104 -4.96 4.11 17.87
N VAL A 105 -6.23 4.17 17.48
CA VAL A 105 -7.11 5.27 17.82
C VAL A 105 -7.50 5.26 19.31
N PRO A 106 -8.13 4.18 19.85
CA PRO A 106 -8.61 4.21 21.23
C PRO A 106 -7.50 4.39 22.26
N GLU A 107 -6.35 3.73 22.09
CA GLU A 107 -5.25 3.88 23.05
C GLU A 107 -4.55 5.24 22.95
N THR A 108 -4.38 5.79 21.74
CA THR A 108 -3.80 7.13 21.59
C THR A 108 -4.72 8.18 22.22
N VAL A 109 -6.03 8.07 21.99
CA VAL A 109 -7.01 8.98 22.63
C VAL A 109 -6.96 8.84 24.16
N ALA A 110 -6.90 7.62 24.68
CA ALA A 110 -6.81 7.39 26.12
C ALA A 110 -5.49 7.91 26.74
N CYS A 111 -4.37 7.72 26.06
CA CYS A 111 -3.05 8.11 26.58
C CYS A 111 -2.76 9.61 26.50
N VAL A 112 -3.25 10.28 25.46
CA VAL A 112 -2.90 11.68 25.18
C VAL A 112 -4.11 12.61 25.36
N GLY A 113 -5.33 12.07 25.23
CA GLY A 113 -6.60 12.82 25.32
C GLY A 113 -7.06 13.16 26.74
N VAL A 114 -6.41 12.66 27.77
CA VAL A 114 -6.71 13.05 29.17
C VAL A 114 -5.97 14.36 29.45
N ALA A 115 -6.63 15.49 29.11
CA ALA A 115 -6.31 16.75 29.76
C ALA A 115 -6.53 16.56 31.26
N PRO A 116 -5.71 17.17 32.13
CA PRO A 116 -6.00 17.17 33.58
C PRO A 116 -7.27 17.96 33.81
N SER A 117 -8.42 17.33 33.73
CA SER A 117 -9.70 17.87 34.17
C SER A 117 -10.04 17.29 35.54
N ASP A 118 -9.93 18.14 36.56
CA ASP A 118 -10.78 18.17 37.75
C ASP A 118 -10.94 16.87 38.54
N ALA A 119 -9.90 16.56 39.34
CA ALA A 119 -10.16 15.95 40.64
C ALA A 119 -10.34 17.06 41.67
N GLY A 120 -11.57 17.28 42.13
CA GLY A 120 -11.81 17.94 43.40
C GLY A 120 -12.43 19.33 43.36
N GLN A 121 -13.73 19.41 43.21
CA GLN A 121 -14.48 20.48 43.91
C GLN A 121 -14.57 20.14 45.39
N ALA A 122 -13.81 20.89 46.19
CA ALA A 122 -14.14 21.14 47.57
C ALA A 122 -13.73 22.59 47.91
N ALA A 123 -14.70 23.33 48.39
CA ALA A 123 -14.79 24.69 48.78
C ALA A 123 -13.54 25.34 49.43
N GLY A 124 -13.32 26.62 49.13
CA GLY A 124 -12.51 27.49 50.01
C GLY A 124 -11.91 28.70 49.32
N SER A 125 -12.58 29.82 49.46
CA SER A 125 -12.22 31.22 49.19
C SER A 125 -10.74 31.58 49.43
N GLN A 126 -10.11 32.33 48.54
CA GLN A 126 -9.47 33.64 48.64
C GLN A 126 -8.19 33.85 47.82
N LYS A 127 -8.24 34.94 47.06
CA LYS A 127 -7.15 35.86 46.68
C LYS A 127 -5.91 35.41 45.89
N ARG A 128 -5.89 35.91 44.65
CA ARG A 128 -4.77 36.52 43.90
C ARG A 128 -3.36 36.31 44.40
N VAL A 129 -2.54 35.65 43.56
CA VAL A 129 -1.20 36.13 43.20
C VAL A 129 -0.91 35.70 41.74
N LEU A 130 -0.52 36.68 40.93
CA LEU A 130 0.12 36.45 39.61
C LEU A 130 1.50 35.86 39.83
N ALA A 131 1.82 34.87 39.02
CA ALA A 131 3.12 34.50 38.48
C ALA A 131 3.49 33.02 38.74
N ALA A 132 3.51 32.28 37.71
CA ALA A 132 4.64 31.42 37.27
C ALA A 132 4.12 30.57 36.13
N ARG A 133 4.72 30.71 34.96
CA ARG A 133 4.56 29.76 33.84
C ARG A 133 4.98 28.40 34.38
N SER A 134 4.02 27.55 34.69
CA SER A 134 4.27 26.15 34.97
C SER A 134 4.73 25.48 33.66
N GLN A 135 5.93 24.92 33.67
CA GLN A 135 6.41 24.03 32.63
C GLN A 135 5.40 22.89 32.47
N PRO A 136 5.02 22.51 31.23
CA PRO A 136 4.15 21.36 31.03
C PRO A 136 4.85 20.12 31.62
N ALA A 137 4.08 19.33 32.35
CA ALA A 137 4.57 18.07 32.91
C ALA A 137 5.07 17.19 31.78
N PRO A 138 6.21 16.46 31.95
CA PRO A 138 6.73 15.59 30.93
C PRO A 138 5.67 14.53 30.57
N LEU A 139 5.38 14.41 29.28
CA LEU A 139 4.47 13.40 28.74
C LEU A 139 4.91 12.02 29.24
N ARG A 140 4.07 11.36 30.02
CA ARG A 140 4.37 10.02 30.55
C ARG A 140 4.40 9.03 29.39
N LYS A 141 5.50 8.26 29.28
CA LYS A 141 5.52 7.07 28.43
C LYS A 141 4.38 6.17 28.87
N CYS A 142 3.46 5.85 27.95
CA CYS A 142 2.44 4.86 28.21
C CYS A 142 3.09 3.49 28.30
N SER A 143 3.39 3.03 29.50
CA SER A 143 3.79 1.63 29.68
C SER A 143 2.59 0.75 29.37
N PRO A 144 2.71 -0.28 28.53
CA PRO A 144 1.63 -1.19 28.26
C PRO A 144 1.38 -2.06 29.48
N GLU A 145 0.36 -1.74 30.27
CA GLU A 145 -0.35 -2.85 30.90
C GLU A 145 -1.10 -3.52 29.75
N PRO A 146 -0.91 -4.84 29.55
CA PRO A 146 -1.64 -5.53 28.51
C PRO A 146 -3.12 -5.44 28.84
N VAL A 147 -3.85 -4.62 28.07
CA VAL A 147 -5.32 -4.68 28.07
C VAL A 147 -5.66 -6.08 27.60
N PRO A 148 -6.36 -6.93 28.39
CA PRO A 148 -6.72 -8.25 27.97
C PRO A 148 -7.51 -8.14 26.68
N LEU A 149 -7.04 -8.78 25.61
CA LEU A 149 -7.82 -8.91 24.38
C LEU A 149 -9.14 -9.55 24.76
N SER A 150 -10.26 -8.85 24.51
CA SER A 150 -11.59 -9.42 24.76
C SER A 150 -11.71 -10.76 24.04
N PRO A 151 -12.28 -11.81 24.66
CA PRO A 151 -12.52 -13.07 24.00
C PRO A 151 -13.39 -12.83 22.75
N GLY A 152 -12.81 -12.93 21.56
CA GLY A 152 -13.45 -12.61 20.27
C GLY A 152 -12.62 -11.71 19.34
N SER A 153 -11.66 -10.94 19.84
CA SER A 153 -10.69 -10.24 19.00
C SER A 153 -9.49 -11.15 18.76
N SER A 154 -9.65 -12.16 17.91
CA SER A 154 -8.51 -13.00 17.56
C SER A 154 -7.51 -12.15 16.77
N ALA A 155 -6.20 -12.33 17.02
CA ALA A 155 -5.10 -11.80 16.21
C ALA A 155 -5.19 -12.24 14.72
N THR A 156 -6.21 -12.98 14.35
CA THR A 156 -6.56 -13.46 13.02
C THR A 156 -7.40 -12.49 12.19
N GLN A 157 -8.05 -11.48 12.80
CA GLN A 157 -8.90 -10.55 12.05
C GLN A 157 -8.10 -9.45 11.37
N VAL A 158 -8.38 -9.23 10.09
CA VAL A 158 -7.84 -8.10 9.34
C VAL A 158 -8.47 -6.80 9.85
N MET A 159 -7.65 -5.77 10.10
CA MET A 159 -8.19 -4.43 10.29
C MET A 159 -8.85 -3.97 8.99
N GLU A 160 -10.11 -3.66 9.07
CA GLU A 160 -10.92 -3.07 7.99
C GLU A 160 -10.37 -1.68 7.66
N ALA A 161 -10.06 -1.42 6.39
CA ALA A 161 -9.47 -0.14 6.02
C ALA A 161 -9.73 0.21 4.56
N TYR A 162 -10.10 1.46 4.33
CA TYR A 162 -10.13 2.06 3.00
C TYR A 162 -9.65 3.51 3.06
N SER A 163 -9.11 4.02 1.96
CA SER A 163 -8.72 5.42 1.89
C SER A 163 -9.87 6.31 1.43
N SER A 164 -9.99 7.48 2.04
CA SER A 164 -10.93 8.55 1.69
C SER A 164 -10.19 9.90 1.74
N GLY A 165 -10.76 10.96 1.22
CA GLY A 165 -10.19 12.30 1.28
C GLY A 165 -9.62 12.78 -0.07
N GLU A 166 -8.45 13.40 -0.09
CA GLU A 166 -7.89 14.17 -1.22
C GLU A 166 -7.66 13.41 -2.53
N ARG A 167 -7.73 12.08 -2.53
CA ARG A 167 -7.47 11.26 -3.71
C ARG A 167 -8.74 10.99 -4.51
N THR A 168 -8.60 10.93 -5.83
CA THR A 168 -9.67 10.60 -6.76
C THR A 168 -10.01 9.11 -6.83
N ARG A 169 -9.15 8.27 -6.24
CA ARG A 169 -9.31 6.81 -6.12
C ARG A 169 -9.21 6.37 -4.67
N SER A 170 -10.01 5.39 -4.26
CA SER A 170 -9.93 4.77 -2.95
C SER A 170 -9.14 3.46 -2.99
N PHE A 171 -8.30 3.23 -2.00
CA PHE A 171 -7.66 1.94 -1.74
C PHE A 171 -8.51 1.15 -0.76
N LEU A 172 -9.10 0.04 -1.19
CA LEU A 172 -9.89 -0.86 -0.35
C LEU A 172 -9.03 -2.06 0.05
N LYS A 173 -8.74 -2.18 1.33
CA LYS A 173 -7.93 -3.28 1.88
C LYS A 173 -8.80 -4.53 2.05
N VAL A 174 -8.62 -5.50 1.16
CA VAL A 174 -9.38 -6.76 1.16
C VAL A 174 -8.59 -7.92 1.80
N GLN A 175 -7.25 -7.85 1.77
CA GLN A 175 -6.37 -8.92 2.24
C GLN A 175 -5.14 -8.34 2.94
N ASP A 176 -4.57 -9.05 3.91
CA ASP A 176 -3.35 -8.69 4.64
C ASP A 176 -2.52 -9.92 4.99
N GLY A 177 -1.20 -9.75 5.15
CA GLY A 177 -0.27 -10.83 5.44
C GLY A 177 0.03 -11.72 4.23
N CYS A 178 0.94 -12.70 4.39
CA CYS A 178 1.35 -13.59 3.31
C CYS A 178 1.95 -14.90 3.86
N ASP A 179 1.67 -16.02 3.20
CA ASP A 179 2.16 -17.35 3.54
C ASP A 179 3.27 -17.88 2.62
N ASN A 180 3.81 -17.04 1.73
CA ASN A 180 4.82 -17.49 0.78
C ASN A 180 6.23 -17.62 1.38
N PHE A 181 6.58 -16.80 2.39
CA PHE A 181 7.88 -16.80 3.03
C PHE A 181 9.06 -16.80 2.04
N CYS A 182 8.94 -16.01 0.97
CA CYS A 182 10.03 -15.82 0.00
C CYS A 182 11.32 -15.42 0.72
N ALA A 183 12.46 -15.92 0.25
CA ALA A 183 13.73 -15.80 0.95
C ALA A 183 14.14 -14.36 1.31
N TYR A 184 13.73 -13.37 0.51
CA TYR A 184 14.06 -11.95 0.68
C TYR A 184 13.02 -11.14 1.46
N CYS A 185 11.83 -11.71 1.72
CA CYS A 185 10.65 -10.95 2.11
C CYS A 185 10.48 -10.87 3.62
N THR A 186 10.23 -9.67 4.14
CA THR A 186 9.92 -9.41 5.55
C THR A 186 8.43 -9.35 5.86
N VAL A 187 7.56 -9.35 4.84
CA VAL A 187 6.12 -9.15 5.01
C VAL A 187 5.45 -10.19 5.93
N PRO A 188 5.76 -11.51 5.84
CA PRO A 188 5.19 -12.49 6.76
C PRO A 188 5.52 -12.21 8.23
N PHE A 189 6.68 -11.64 8.50
CA PHE A 189 7.13 -11.28 9.85
C PHE A 189 6.52 -9.96 10.33
N ALA A 190 6.30 -9.02 9.40
CA ALA A 190 5.76 -7.70 9.69
C ALA A 190 4.23 -7.64 9.73
N ARG A 191 3.54 -8.48 8.97
CA ARG A 191 2.09 -8.46 8.81
C ARG A 191 1.41 -9.77 9.19
N GLY A 192 2.20 -10.83 9.45
CA GLY A 192 1.70 -12.16 9.79
C GLY A 192 1.20 -12.96 8.59
N ARG A 193 0.45 -14.01 8.90
CA ARG A 193 -0.15 -14.93 7.94
C ARG A 193 -1.19 -14.26 7.04
N SER A 194 -1.44 -14.86 5.87
CA SER A 194 -2.49 -14.41 4.95
C SER A 194 -3.88 -14.52 5.58
N ARG A 195 -4.64 -13.45 5.52
CA ARG A 195 -6.01 -13.33 6.01
C ARG A 195 -6.76 -12.24 5.24
N ASN A 196 -8.07 -12.28 5.24
CA ASN A 196 -8.93 -11.37 4.50
C ASN A 196 -10.13 -10.90 5.34
N ILE A 197 -10.77 -9.81 4.90
CA ILE A 197 -12.09 -9.40 5.39
C ILE A 197 -13.17 -10.24 4.70
N PRO A 198 -14.36 -10.44 5.31
CA PRO A 198 -15.49 -11.08 4.63
C PRO A 198 -15.97 -10.26 3.42
N ILE A 199 -16.57 -10.91 2.40
CA ILE A 199 -17.12 -10.24 1.21
C ILE A 199 -18.17 -9.20 1.60
N CYS A 200 -19.07 -9.51 2.54
CA CYS A 200 -20.09 -8.56 3.00
C CYS A 200 -19.48 -7.27 3.53
N GLU A 201 -18.36 -7.36 4.22
CA GLU A 201 -17.63 -6.19 4.75
C GLU A 201 -16.93 -5.40 3.64
N ALA A 202 -16.33 -6.08 2.67
CA ALA A 202 -15.74 -5.42 1.49
C ALA A 202 -16.81 -4.65 0.69
N VAL A 203 -18.00 -5.24 0.50
CA VAL A 203 -19.12 -4.60 -0.17
C VAL A 203 -19.67 -3.41 0.63
N ARG A 204 -19.78 -3.53 1.96
CA ARG A 204 -20.19 -2.43 2.84
C ARG A 204 -19.26 -1.22 2.66
N GLN A 205 -17.95 -1.44 2.76
CA GLN A 205 -16.96 -0.38 2.56
C GLN A 205 -16.98 0.20 1.15
N ALA A 206 -17.16 -0.62 0.11
CA ALA A 206 -17.27 -0.16 -1.26
C ALA A 206 -18.48 0.76 -1.46
N ARG A 207 -19.63 0.48 -0.80
CA ARG A 207 -20.80 1.36 -0.80
C ARG A 207 -20.54 2.68 -0.08
N GLU A 208 -19.81 2.68 1.03
CA GLU A 208 -19.42 3.91 1.73
C GLU A 208 -18.49 4.77 0.85
N ILE A 209 -17.55 4.14 0.16
CA ILE A 209 -16.69 4.82 -0.82
C ILE A 209 -17.52 5.43 -1.94
N ALA A 210 -18.48 4.68 -2.51
CA ALA A 210 -19.39 5.17 -3.55
C ALA A 210 -20.21 6.37 -3.07
N ALA A 211 -20.75 6.30 -1.85
CA ALA A 211 -21.52 7.38 -1.23
C ALA A 211 -20.69 8.67 -1.03
N SER A 212 -19.37 8.58 -0.95
CA SER A 212 -18.47 9.75 -0.90
C SER A 212 -18.19 10.37 -2.29
N GLY A 213 -18.76 9.83 -3.37
CA GLY A 213 -18.57 10.31 -4.73
C GLY A 213 -17.33 9.78 -5.46
N ILE A 214 -16.54 8.92 -4.84
CA ILE A 214 -15.39 8.25 -5.48
C ILE A 214 -15.90 7.20 -6.45
N ARG A 215 -15.36 7.19 -7.68
CA ARG A 215 -15.81 6.32 -8.79
C ARG A 215 -14.85 5.15 -9.09
N GLU A 216 -13.62 5.20 -8.60
CA GLU A 216 -12.64 4.13 -8.79
C GLU A 216 -12.12 3.58 -7.48
N ILE A 217 -12.15 2.25 -7.31
CA ILE A 217 -11.57 1.52 -6.19
C ILE A 217 -10.40 0.68 -6.67
N VAL A 218 -9.29 0.74 -5.93
CA VAL A 218 -8.14 -0.16 -6.09
C VAL A 218 -8.18 -1.19 -4.97
N LEU A 219 -8.48 -2.45 -5.30
CA LEU A 219 -8.40 -3.56 -4.35
C LEU A 219 -6.95 -3.72 -3.89
N THR A 220 -6.74 -3.71 -2.60
CA THR A 220 -5.42 -3.63 -2.00
C THR A 220 -5.19 -4.80 -1.04
N GLY A 221 -4.05 -5.47 -1.21
CA GLY A 221 -3.60 -6.59 -0.40
C GLY A 221 -2.09 -6.77 -0.55
N VAL A 222 -1.51 -7.64 0.24
CA VAL A 222 -0.14 -8.12 0.03
C VAL A 222 -0.11 -9.08 -1.16
N ASN A 223 -1.09 -9.97 -1.24
CA ASN A 223 -1.36 -10.87 -2.34
C ASN A 223 -2.88 -11.02 -2.45
N THR A 224 -3.52 -10.20 -3.27
CA THR A 224 -4.98 -10.13 -3.34
C THR A 224 -5.63 -11.45 -3.75
N GLY A 225 -4.96 -12.25 -4.59
CA GLY A 225 -5.46 -13.56 -5.02
C GLY A 225 -5.53 -14.62 -3.89
N ASP A 226 -4.89 -14.36 -2.76
CA ASP A 226 -4.94 -15.23 -1.57
C ASP A 226 -6.22 -15.01 -0.74
N PHE A 227 -7.14 -14.15 -1.22
CA PHE A 227 -8.42 -13.88 -0.58
C PHE A 227 -9.25 -15.17 -0.40
N GLY A 228 -9.94 -15.25 0.74
CA GLY A 228 -10.84 -16.36 1.05
C GLY A 228 -10.25 -17.47 1.92
N ARG A 229 -8.93 -17.49 2.13
CA ARG A 229 -8.27 -18.54 2.93
C ARG A 229 -8.80 -18.68 4.36
N THR A 230 -9.22 -17.58 4.97
CA THR A 230 -9.70 -17.55 6.36
C THR A 230 -11.22 -17.53 6.49
N THR A 231 -11.92 -17.17 5.41
CA THR A 231 -13.40 -17.04 5.41
C THR A 231 -14.10 -18.16 4.64
N GLY A 232 -13.36 -18.96 3.85
CA GLY A 232 -13.93 -19.99 2.98
C GLY A 232 -14.63 -19.45 1.73
N GLU A 233 -14.51 -18.13 1.49
CA GLU A 233 -15.00 -17.44 0.30
C GLU A 233 -13.97 -17.54 -0.84
N SER A 234 -14.32 -17.17 -2.08
CA SER A 234 -13.36 -17.13 -3.18
C SER A 234 -13.05 -15.70 -3.60
N PHE A 235 -11.86 -15.51 -4.22
CA PHE A 235 -11.50 -14.22 -4.79
C PHE A 235 -12.46 -13.83 -5.94
N LEU A 236 -12.90 -14.79 -6.74
CA LEU A 236 -13.88 -14.53 -7.81
C LEU A 236 -15.24 -14.07 -7.26
N ASP A 237 -15.71 -14.64 -6.15
CA ASP A 237 -16.96 -14.20 -5.52
C ASP A 237 -16.86 -12.78 -4.98
N LEU A 238 -15.70 -12.41 -4.41
CA LEU A 238 -15.42 -11.03 -4.04
C LEU A 238 -15.51 -10.09 -5.25
N LEU A 239 -14.87 -10.45 -6.38
CA LEU A 239 -14.89 -9.62 -7.59
C LEU A 239 -16.32 -9.46 -8.12
N LYS A 240 -17.11 -10.54 -8.18
CA LYS A 240 -18.52 -10.52 -8.60
C LYS A 240 -19.37 -9.63 -7.68
N ALA A 241 -19.21 -9.76 -6.38
CA ALA A 241 -19.96 -8.97 -5.39
C ALA A 241 -19.63 -7.47 -5.50
N LEU A 242 -18.36 -7.12 -5.66
CA LEU A 242 -17.93 -5.74 -5.83
C LEU A 242 -18.41 -5.14 -7.18
N ASN A 243 -18.41 -5.94 -8.25
CA ASN A 243 -18.90 -5.52 -9.55
C ASN A 243 -20.37 -5.07 -9.51
N ALA A 244 -21.18 -5.61 -8.60
CA ALA A 244 -22.57 -5.26 -8.39
C ALA A 244 -22.80 -3.99 -7.55
N VAL A 245 -21.75 -3.37 -7.00
CA VAL A 245 -21.90 -2.15 -6.21
C VAL A 245 -22.18 -0.95 -7.11
N ASP A 246 -23.31 -0.29 -6.87
CA ASP A 246 -23.68 0.93 -7.58
C ASP A 246 -22.82 2.12 -7.14
N GLY A 247 -22.65 3.10 -8.05
CA GLY A 247 -21.84 4.30 -7.82
C GLY A 247 -20.34 4.12 -8.05
N ILE A 248 -19.82 2.89 -8.02
CA ILE A 248 -18.46 2.60 -8.47
C ILE A 248 -18.48 2.21 -9.94
N GLU A 249 -17.67 2.90 -10.73
CA GLU A 249 -17.59 2.69 -12.18
C GLU A 249 -16.38 1.86 -12.60
N ARG A 250 -15.32 1.81 -11.77
CA ARG A 250 -14.05 1.21 -12.12
C ARG A 250 -13.40 0.53 -10.91
N TYR A 251 -12.88 -0.68 -11.12
CA TYR A 251 -12.04 -1.38 -10.16
C TYR A 251 -10.67 -1.70 -10.74
N ARG A 252 -9.63 -1.63 -9.91
CA ARG A 252 -8.30 -2.17 -10.20
C ARG A 252 -7.92 -3.22 -9.17
N ILE A 253 -7.25 -4.26 -9.63
CA ILE A 253 -6.63 -5.25 -8.76
C ILE A 253 -5.18 -4.83 -8.56
N SER A 254 -4.73 -4.73 -7.29
CA SER A 254 -3.31 -4.54 -7.00
C SER A 254 -2.55 -5.87 -7.14
N SER A 255 -1.40 -6.00 -6.51
CA SER A 255 -0.52 -7.16 -6.65
C SER A 255 -1.26 -8.51 -6.47
N ILE A 256 -1.17 -9.37 -7.49
CA ILE A 256 -1.72 -10.72 -7.49
C ILE A 256 -0.70 -11.69 -8.09
N GLU A 257 -0.44 -12.80 -7.39
CA GLU A 257 0.50 -13.82 -7.86
C GLU A 257 -0.02 -14.56 -9.10
N PRO A 258 0.85 -14.89 -10.06
CA PRO A 258 0.43 -15.50 -11.35
C PRO A 258 -0.29 -16.84 -11.17
N ASN A 259 0.11 -17.64 -10.19
CA ASN A 259 -0.53 -18.93 -9.89
C ASN A 259 -1.94 -18.81 -9.29
N LEU A 260 -2.37 -17.62 -8.87
CA LEU A 260 -3.70 -17.33 -8.32
C LEU A 260 -4.63 -16.66 -9.33
N LEU A 261 -4.11 -16.23 -10.48
CA LEU A 261 -4.89 -15.78 -11.62
C LEU A 261 -5.33 -16.98 -12.47
N THR A 262 -6.49 -17.56 -12.13
CA THR A 262 -7.04 -18.69 -12.86
C THR A 262 -7.63 -18.27 -14.21
N ASP A 263 -7.82 -19.22 -15.12
CA ASP A 263 -8.48 -18.98 -16.41
C ASP A 263 -9.90 -18.45 -16.22
N GLU A 264 -10.65 -19.00 -15.22
CA GLU A 264 -11.99 -18.56 -14.88
C GLU A 264 -12.02 -17.09 -14.44
N ILE A 265 -11.10 -16.67 -13.54
CA ILE A 265 -10.98 -15.28 -13.11
C ILE A 265 -10.67 -14.38 -14.30
N SER A 266 -9.70 -14.77 -15.14
CA SER A 266 -9.29 -13.98 -16.30
C SER A 266 -10.43 -13.82 -17.34
N ALA A 267 -11.14 -14.91 -17.66
CA ALA A 267 -12.27 -14.88 -18.57
C ALA A 267 -13.41 -14.00 -18.04
N TRP A 268 -13.74 -14.12 -16.74
CA TRP A 268 -14.76 -13.30 -16.13
C TRP A 268 -14.37 -11.81 -16.11
N LEU A 269 -13.13 -11.47 -15.77
CA LEU A 269 -12.65 -10.09 -15.78
C LEU A 269 -12.77 -9.46 -17.19
N ALA A 270 -12.50 -10.22 -18.24
CA ALA A 270 -12.58 -9.76 -19.63
C ALA A 270 -14.03 -9.61 -20.14
N SER A 271 -15.06 -10.15 -19.47
CA SER A 271 -16.44 -10.20 -19.95
C SER A 271 -17.23 -8.88 -19.83
N GLY A 272 -16.57 -7.72 -19.84
CA GLY A 272 -17.21 -6.40 -19.79
C GLY A 272 -17.57 -5.96 -18.37
N THR A 273 -16.82 -6.38 -17.38
CA THR A 273 -16.99 -5.99 -15.99
C THR A 273 -16.49 -4.56 -15.71
N LYS A 274 -16.74 -4.04 -14.50
CA LYS A 274 -16.15 -2.77 -14.03
C LYS A 274 -14.65 -2.88 -13.74
N PHE A 275 -14.05 -4.09 -13.80
CA PHE A 275 -12.64 -4.32 -13.58
C PHE A 275 -11.83 -3.95 -14.83
N LEU A 276 -10.80 -3.14 -14.62
CA LEU A 276 -10.03 -2.55 -15.70
C LEU A 276 -8.96 -3.51 -16.24
N PRO A 277 -8.56 -3.39 -17.53
CA PRO A 277 -7.51 -4.18 -18.15
C PRO A 277 -6.11 -3.76 -17.65
N HIS A 278 -5.90 -3.90 -16.35
CA HIS A 278 -4.69 -3.50 -15.65
C HIS A 278 -4.32 -4.54 -14.60
N PHE A 279 -3.17 -5.15 -14.75
CA PHE A 279 -2.66 -6.18 -13.85
C PHE A 279 -1.28 -5.80 -13.31
N HIS A 280 -1.12 -5.93 -12.01
CA HIS A 280 0.16 -5.83 -11.33
C HIS A 280 0.56 -7.23 -10.85
N ILE A 281 1.53 -7.85 -11.54
CA ILE A 281 1.90 -9.25 -11.32
C ILE A 281 3.39 -9.33 -10.96
N PRO A 282 3.75 -9.80 -9.75
CA PRO A 282 5.14 -9.91 -9.33
C PRO A 282 5.83 -11.10 -10.03
N LEU A 283 6.78 -10.83 -10.92
CA LEU A 283 7.68 -11.82 -11.51
C LEU A 283 8.87 -12.09 -10.61
N GLN A 284 9.47 -11.05 -10.09
CA GLN A 284 10.69 -10.99 -9.29
C GLN A 284 11.98 -11.22 -10.10
N THR A 285 12.06 -12.26 -10.91
CA THR A 285 13.19 -12.57 -11.83
C THR A 285 12.68 -13.46 -12.96
N GLY A 286 13.25 -13.34 -14.14
CA GLY A 286 12.98 -14.20 -15.30
C GLY A 286 13.87 -15.44 -15.38
N SER A 287 14.53 -15.82 -14.29
CA SER A 287 15.34 -17.03 -14.20
C SER A 287 14.72 -18.04 -13.23
N ASP A 288 14.40 -19.24 -13.74
CA ASP A 288 13.82 -20.33 -12.92
C ASP A 288 14.76 -20.77 -11.81
N THR A 289 16.07 -20.71 -12.04
CA THR A 289 17.10 -20.97 -11.02
C THR A 289 16.93 -20.04 -9.82
N LEU A 290 16.77 -18.74 -10.07
CA LEU A 290 16.58 -17.74 -9.01
C LEU A 290 15.19 -17.81 -8.40
N LEU A 291 14.12 -18.02 -9.18
CA LEU A 291 12.77 -18.22 -8.68
C LEU A 291 12.73 -19.36 -7.64
N LYS A 292 13.32 -20.50 -7.97
CA LYS A 292 13.44 -21.64 -7.06
C LYS A 292 14.29 -21.30 -5.82
N LYS A 293 15.42 -20.62 -6.01
CA LYS A 293 16.34 -20.24 -4.92
C LYS A 293 15.67 -19.32 -3.91
N VAL A 294 14.84 -18.37 -4.35
CA VAL A 294 14.11 -17.45 -3.46
C VAL A 294 12.78 -18.00 -2.97
N GLY A 295 12.36 -19.19 -3.41
CA GLY A 295 11.16 -19.88 -2.95
C GLY A 295 9.86 -19.35 -3.56
N ARG A 296 9.86 -19.00 -4.87
CA ARG A 296 8.62 -18.69 -5.60
C ARG A 296 7.86 -19.99 -5.92
N ARG A 297 6.53 -19.87 -6.01
CA ARG A 297 5.62 -21.00 -6.25
C ARG A 297 5.20 -21.13 -7.72
N TYR A 298 5.93 -20.51 -8.60
CA TYR A 298 5.75 -20.53 -10.06
C TYR A 298 7.11 -20.45 -10.74
N ASP A 299 7.14 -20.81 -12.00
CA ASP A 299 8.25 -20.68 -12.92
C ASP A 299 7.94 -19.69 -14.05
N THR A 300 8.90 -19.46 -14.93
CA THR A 300 8.75 -18.55 -16.07
C THR A 300 7.71 -19.05 -17.07
N ALA A 301 7.56 -20.37 -17.23
CA ALA A 301 6.58 -20.98 -18.14
C ALA A 301 5.14 -20.71 -17.67
N LEU A 302 4.84 -20.93 -16.38
CA LEU A 302 3.54 -20.61 -15.81
C LEU A 302 3.26 -19.10 -15.90
N PHE A 303 4.25 -18.26 -15.57
CA PHE A 303 4.11 -16.81 -15.67
C PHE A 303 3.73 -16.37 -17.09
N ALA A 304 4.48 -16.83 -18.10
CA ALA A 304 4.22 -16.52 -19.51
C ALA A 304 2.83 -17.01 -19.95
N SER A 305 2.46 -18.25 -19.57
CA SER A 305 1.14 -18.82 -19.87
C SER A 305 0.01 -17.97 -19.31
N ARG A 306 0.15 -17.39 -18.10
CA ARG A 306 -0.88 -16.51 -17.52
C ARG A 306 -1.01 -15.19 -18.27
N ILE A 307 0.10 -14.58 -18.66
CA ILE A 307 0.09 -13.37 -19.49
C ILE A 307 -0.61 -13.63 -20.84
N ASP A 308 -0.29 -14.74 -21.51
CA ASP A 308 -0.91 -15.11 -22.79
C ASP A 308 -2.40 -15.38 -22.65
N THR A 309 -2.83 -16.08 -21.59
CA THR A 309 -4.24 -16.36 -21.31
C THR A 309 -5.02 -15.06 -21.09
N ILE A 310 -4.48 -14.13 -20.31
CA ILE A 310 -5.13 -12.83 -20.09
C ILE A 310 -5.23 -12.05 -21.41
N ARG A 311 -4.16 -11.96 -22.19
CA ARG A 311 -4.18 -11.28 -23.50
C ARG A 311 -5.21 -11.89 -24.43
N ARG A 312 -5.28 -13.22 -24.49
CA ARG A 312 -6.25 -13.94 -25.32
C ARG A 312 -7.68 -13.63 -24.91
N HIS A 313 -8.04 -13.71 -23.63
CA HIS A 313 -9.40 -13.42 -23.15
C HIS A 313 -9.83 -11.98 -23.47
N TRP A 314 -8.94 -10.99 -23.27
CA TRP A 314 -9.25 -9.60 -23.62
C TRP A 314 -9.40 -9.39 -25.13
N LYS A 315 -8.54 -10.04 -25.93
CA LYS A 315 -8.62 -9.98 -27.39
C LYS A 315 -9.94 -10.60 -27.89
N GLU A 316 -10.31 -11.76 -27.35
CA GLU A 316 -11.58 -12.44 -27.70
C GLU A 316 -12.79 -11.60 -27.30
N ALA A 317 -12.78 -10.96 -26.13
CA ALA A 317 -13.90 -10.16 -25.63
C ALA A 317 -14.04 -8.79 -26.31
N THR A 318 -12.94 -8.15 -26.69
CA THR A 318 -12.94 -6.77 -27.19
C THR A 318 -12.64 -6.65 -28.68
N GLY A 319 -12.11 -7.70 -29.32
CA GLY A 319 -11.56 -7.65 -30.66
C GLY A 319 -10.24 -6.90 -30.78
N LEU A 320 -9.68 -6.41 -29.67
CA LEU A 320 -8.50 -5.55 -29.64
C LEU A 320 -7.29 -6.26 -29.03
N ASP A 321 -6.15 -6.15 -29.69
CA ASP A 321 -4.87 -6.65 -29.17
C ASP A 321 -4.05 -5.55 -28.50
N GLY A 322 -3.15 -5.93 -27.57
CA GLY A 322 -2.23 -5.01 -26.91
C GLY A 322 -2.89 -3.98 -26.00
N THR A 323 -4.13 -4.22 -25.53
CA THR A 323 -4.89 -3.27 -24.70
C THR A 323 -4.70 -3.48 -23.21
N VAL A 324 -4.20 -4.64 -22.77
CA VAL A 324 -4.02 -4.97 -21.35
C VAL A 324 -2.69 -4.44 -20.84
N PHE A 325 -2.75 -3.66 -19.78
CA PHE A 325 -1.56 -3.19 -19.08
C PHE A 325 -1.05 -4.25 -18.10
N PHE A 326 0.21 -4.62 -18.24
CA PHE A 326 0.93 -5.44 -17.28
C PHE A 326 2.04 -4.63 -16.62
N GLY A 327 1.90 -4.35 -15.32
CA GLY A 327 2.98 -3.85 -14.47
C GLY A 327 3.66 -5.02 -13.77
N ILE A 328 4.96 -5.16 -13.95
CA ILE A 328 5.72 -6.33 -13.49
C ILE A 328 6.78 -5.92 -12.48
N ASP A 329 6.75 -6.53 -11.28
CA ASP A 329 7.81 -6.33 -10.29
C ASP A 329 9.03 -7.19 -10.62
N VAL A 330 10.20 -6.58 -10.61
CA VAL A 330 11.49 -7.23 -10.83
C VAL A 330 12.49 -6.81 -9.75
N ILE A 331 13.18 -7.79 -9.16
CA ILE A 331 14.27 -7.56 -8.22
C ILE A 331 15.59 -7.89 -8.91
N VAL A 332 16.52 -6.95 -8.92
CA VAL A 332 17.88 -7.16 -9.44
C VAL A 332 18.87 -7.33 -8.29
N GLY A 333 19.86 -8.20 -8.49
CA GLY A 333 20.93 -8.45 -7.51
C GLY A 333 20.49 -9.35 -6.37
N LEU A 334 19.59 -10.29 -6.60
CA LEU A 334 19.30 -11.38 -5.67
C LEU A 334 20.59 -12.19 -5.38
N PRO A 335 20.77 -12.75 -4.17
CA PRO A 335 21.94 -13.58 -3.88
C PRO A 335 22.12 -14.71 -4.89
N GLY A 336 23.30 -14.78 -5.53
CA GLY A 336 23.63 -15.73 -6.58
C GLY A 336 23.13 -15.37 -7.98
N GLU A 337 22.66 -14.14 -8.21
CA GLU A 337 22.38 -13.65 -9.55
C GLU A 337 23.69 -13.36 -10.28
N THR A 338 24.04 -14.19 -11.24
CA THR A 338 25.17 -13.96 -12.16
C THR A 338 24.76 -13.04 -13.31
N ASP A 339 25.71 -12.69 -14.20
CA ASP A 339 25.39 -11.90 -15.39
C ASP A 339 24.53 -12.69 -16.38
N GLU A 340 24.75 -14.02 -16.48
CA GLU A 340 23.96 -14.91 -17.33
C GLU A 340 22.50 -15.01 -16.83
N LEU A 341 22.28 -15.16 -15.52
CA LEU A 341 20.94 -15.23 -14.93
C LEU A 341 20.20 -13.88 -15.02
N PHE A 342 20.94 -12.77 -14.94
CA PHE A 342 20.35 -11.45 -15.22
C PHE A 342 19.98 -11.31 -16.70
N GLU A 343 20.81 -11.82 -17.61
CA GLU A 343 20.53 -11.77 -19.06
C GLU A 343 19.32 -12.66 -19.43
N GLU A 344 19.12 -13.80 -18.75
CA GLU A 344 17.87 -14.59 -18.85
C GLU A 344 16.66 -13.72 -18.50
N THR A 345 16.72 -12.99 -17.37
CA THR A 345 15.65 -12.10 -16.93
C THR A 345 15.40 -10.99 -17.96
N TYR A 346 16.46 -10.35 -18.45
CA TYR A 346 16.36 -9.27 -19.44
C TYR A 346 15.68 -9.76 -20.74
N ARG A 347 16.15 -10.87 -21.30
CA ARG A 347 15.56 -11.45 -22.53
C ARG A 347 14.12 -11.91 -22.31
N PHE A 348 13.82 -12.53 -21.19
CA PHE A 348 12.46 -12.95 -20.86
C PHE A 348 11.49 -11.76 -20.84
N LEU A 349 11.90 -10.62 -20.27
CA LEU A 349 11.09 -9.39 -20.26
C LEU A 349 11.02 -8.73 -21.63
N ALA A 350 12.15 -8.60 -22.34
CA ALA A 350 12.25 -7.88 -23.60
C ALA A 350 11.57 -8.60 -24.78
N GLU A 351 11.69 -9.94 -24.83
CA GLU A 351 11.31 -10.73 -26.00
C GLU A 351 10.02 -11.53 -25.77
N ARG A 352 9.84 -12.07 -24.56
CA ARG A 352 8.73 -13.00 -24.28
C ARG A 352 7.52 -12.33 -23.63
N ILE A 353 7.73 -11.53 -22.61
CA ILE A 353 6.62 -10.95 -21.84
C ILE A 353 6.20 -9.60 -22.42
N ARG A 354 7.15 -8.71 -22.72
CA ARG A 354 6.90 -7.37 -23.25
C ARG A 354 5.80 -6.64 -22.44
N PRO A 355 6.03 -6.36 -21.14
CA PRO A 355 5.04 -5.69 -20.29
C PRO A 355 4.93 -4.21 -20.63
N ALA A 356 3.83 -3.57 -20.21
CA ALA A 356 3.67 -2.13 -20.36
C ALA A 356 4.55 -1.33 -19.38
N TYR A 357 4.91 -1.92 -18.23
CA TYR A 357 5.73 -1.23 -17.23
C TYR A 357 6.50 -2.21 -16.33
N LEU A 358 7.70 -1.81 -15.91
CA LEU A 358 8.52 -2.54 -14.94
C LEU A 358 8.67 -1.75 -13.64
N HIS A 359 8.35 -2.37 -12.54
CA HIS A 359 8.70 -1.90 -11.20
C HIS A 359 10.02 -2.56 -10.79
N ILE A 360 11.12 -1.83 -10.89
CA ILE A 360 12.47 -2.36 -10.74
C ILE A 360 12.99 -2.04 -9.34
N PHE A 361 13.39 -3.08 -8.60
CA PHE A 361 13.88 -2.95 -7.24
C PHE A 361 15.29 -3.54 -7.13
N PRO A 362 16.30 -2.77 -6.70
CA PRO A 362 17.55 -3.37 -6.26
C PRO A 362 17.29 -4.19 -4.99
N TYR A 363 17.81 -5.41 -4.93
CA TYR A 363 17.70 -6.24 -3.73
C TYR A 363 18.27 -5.50 -2.51
N SER A 364 17.44 -5.37 -1.49
CA SER A 364 17.79 -4.78 -0.20
C SER A 364 17.98 -5.88 0.84
N ARG A 365 19.19 -6.01 1.38
CA ARG A 365 19.52 -7.01 2.41
C ARG A 365 18.76 -6.72 3.69
N ARG A 366 17.85 -7.64 4.08
CA ARG A 366 16.98 -7.47 5.25
C ARG A 366 17.36 -8.44 6.36
N SER A 367 17.83 -7.91 7.50
CA SER A 367 18.15 -8.72 8.66
C SER A 367 16.98 -9.61 9.08
N GLY A 368 17.24 -10.88 9.34
CA GLY A 368 16.24 -11.88 9.70
C GLY A 368 15.63 -12.64 8.51
N THR A 369 15.93 -12.25 7.26
CA THR A 369 15.52 -12.99 6.06
C THR A 369 16.57 -14.02 5.66
N ARG A 370 16.14 -15.13 5.02
CA ARG A 370 17.07 -16.16 4.51
C ARG A 370 18.05 -15.59 3.50
N ALA A 371 17.57 -14.73 2.58
CA ALA A 371 18.41 -14.11 1.55
C ALA A 371 19.52 -13.23 2.14
N ALA A 372 19.34 -12.68 3.33
CA ALA A 372 20.37 -11.84 3.97
C ALA A 372 21.65 -12.61 4.36
N VAL A 373 21.55 -13.92 4.57
CA VAL A 373 22.67 -14.79 4.97
C VAL A 373 23.10 -15.76 3.86
N MET A 374 22.43 -15.73 2.70
CA MET A 374 22.85 -16.50 1.53
C MET A 374 24.23 -16.05 1.05
N PRO A 375 25.07 -16.96 0.51
CA PRO A 375 26.32 -16.60 -0.17
C PRO A 375 26.03 -15.82 -1.47
N ASP A 376 27.10 -15.40 -2.13
CA ASP A 376 27.09 -14.76 -3.43
C ASP A 376 26.24 -13.49 -3.50
N GLN A 377 26.37 -12.62 -2.49
CA GLN A 377 25.72 -11.31 -2.45
C GLN A 377 26.26 -10.42 -3.59
N VAL A 378 25.35 -9.87 -4.38
CA VAL A 378 25.70 -8.99 -5.51
C VAL A 378 26.10 -7.61 -4.99
N GLN A 379 27.18 -7.05 -5.53
CA GLN A 379 27.67 -5.73 -5.16
C GLN A 379 26.73 -4.63 -5.65
N ASP A 380 26.60 -3.53 -4.90
CA ASP A 380 25.66 -2.44 -5.19
C ASP A 380 25.91 -1.80 -6.57
N ARG A 381 27.18 -1.64 -6.99
CA ARG A 381 27.53 -1.13 -8.32
C ARG A 381 26.93 -1.99 -9.46
N ILE A 382 26.90 -3.32 -9.28
CA ILE A 382 26.31 -4.25 -10.26
C ILE A 382 24.80 -4.11 -10.28
N LYS A 383 24.18 -4.03 -9.10
CA LYS A 383 22.72 -3.78 -8.98
C LYS A 383 22.34 -2.47 -9.68
N THR A 384 23.09 -1.39 -9.46
CA THR A 384 22.84 -0.09 -10.11
C THR A 384 22.88 -0.21 -11.63
N ALA A 385 23.92 -0.83 -12.19
CA ALA A 385 24.03 -1.02 -13.64
C ALA A 385 22.89 -1.86 -14.22
N ARG A 386 22.46 -2.91 -13.49
CA ARG A 386 21.31 -3.74 -13.91
C ARG A 386 19.99 -2.98 -13.83
N VAL A 387 19.79 -2.13 -12.80
CA VAL A 387 18.62 -1.24 -12.69
C VAL A 387 18.58 -0.31 -13.91
N GLU A 388 19.67 0.37 -14.23
CA GLU A 388 19.75 1.30 -15.38
C GLU A 388 19.40 0.61 -16.71
N ARG A 389 19.87 -0.63 -16.93
CA ARG A 389 19.53 -1.41 -18.12
C ARG A 389 18.03 -1.73 -18.20
N LEU A 390 17.42 -2.17 -17.09
CA LEU A 390 15.98 -2.46 -17.06
C LEU A 390 15.13 -1.19 -17.14
N GLU A 391 15.58 -0.05 -16.60
CA GLU A 391 14.90 1.24 -16.76
C GLU A 391 14.90 1.70 -18.23
N ALA A 392 16.00 1.47 -18.96
CA ALA A 392 16.04 1.72 -20.40
C ALA A 392 15.02 0.86 -21.15
N LEU A 393 15.01 -0.46 -20.89
CA LEU A 393 14.03 -1.38 -21.45
C LEU A 393 12.58 -0.97 -21.08
N CYS A 394 12.34 -0.57 -19.82
CA CYS A 394 11.02 -0.11 -19.37
C CYS A 394 10.52 1.07 -20.20
N ARG A 395 11.37 2.08 -20.46
CA ARG A 395 10.99 3.23 -21.28
C ARG A 395 10.64 2.84 -22.72
N GLU A 396 11.36 1.88 -23.30
CA GLU A 396 11.08 1.38 -24.66
C GLU A 396 9.72 0.65 -24.70
N LEU A 397 9.47 -0.25 -23.76
CA LEU A 397 8.23 -1.02 -23.65
C LEU A 397 7.01 -0.14 -23.35
N GLU A 398 7.17 0.86 -22.48
CA GLU A 398 6.11 1.84 -22.18
C GLU A 398 5.76 2.67 -23.42
N ALA A 399 6.77 3.17 -24.15
CA ALA A 399 6.55 3.91 -25.39
C ALA A 399 5.84 3.07 -26.45
N GLU A 400 6.20 1.79 -26.59
CA GLU A 400 5.55 0.85 -27.49
C GLU A 400 4.10 0.60 -27.09
N PHE A 401 3.83 0.37 -25.79
CA PHE A 401 2.47 0.19 -25.29
C PHE A 401 1.59 1.41 -25.57
N ILE A 402 2.10 2.61 -25.33
CA ILE A 402 1.40 3.87 -25.66
C ILE A 402 1.14 3.95 -27.17
N ALA A 403 2.14 3.68 -28.00
CA ALA A 403 2.02 3.74 -29.46
C ALA A 403 0.95 2.75 -29.99
N THR A 404 0.90 1.53 -29.44
CA THR A 404 -0.11 0.52 -29.78
C THR A 404 -1.55 0.97 -29.46
N ASN A 405 -1.70 1.82 -28.46
CA ASN A 405 -3.01 2.30 -28.01
C ASN A 405 -3.38 3.69 -28.58
N ARG A 406 -2.49 4.33 -29.35
CA ARG A 406 -2.71 5.66 -29.93
C ARG A 406 -3.91 5.67 -30.89
N GLY A 407 -4.69 6.75 -30.82
CA GLY A 407 -5.91 6.95 -31.62
C GLY A 407 -7.15 6.25 -31.07
N ARG A 408 -7.03 5.47 -30.02
CA ARG A 408 -8.18 4.85 -29.34
C ARG A 408 -8.91 5.85 -28.45
N LYS A 409 -10.22 5.71 -28.35
CA LYS A 409 -11.03 6.42 -27.37
C LYS A 409 -11.05 5.62 -26.07
N GLU A 410 -10.66 6.25 -24.99
CA GLU A 410 -10.59 5.64 -23.67
C GLU A 410 -11.20 6.54 -22.60
N ARG A 411 -11.78 5.92 -21.57
CA ARG A 411 -12.33 6.64 -20.43
C ARG A 411 -11.20 6.99 -19.46
N VAL A 412 -10.97 8.28 -19.23
CA VAL A 412 -9.90 8.84 -18.37
C VAL A 412 -10.50 9.35 -17.06
N LEU A 413 -9.99 8.88 -15.92
CA LEU A 413 -10.26 9.48 -14.60
C LEU A 413 -9.23 10.58 -14.35
N TRP A 414 -9.70 11.81 -14.13
CA TRP A 414 -8.84 12.97 -13.88
C TRP A 414 -8.45 13.08 -12.40
N GLU A 415 -7.15 13.22 -12.14
CA GLU A 415 -6.57 13.30 -10.80
C GLU A 415 -6.58 14.75 -10.26
N SER A 416 -6.47 14.89 -8.93
CA SER A 416 -6.42 16.19 -8.25
C SER A 416 -5.06 16.88 -8.35
N ASP A 417 -3.98 16.15 -8.64
CA ASP A 417 -2.63 16.66 -8.66
C ASP A 417 -2.46 17.74 -9.75
N LYS A 418 -1.93 18.91 -9.32
CA LYS A 418 -1.59 20.01 -10.21
C LYS A 418 -0.06 20.15 -10.27
N LYS A 419 0.51 19.94 -11.43
CA LYS A 419 1.94 20.16 -11.68
C LYS A 419 2.12 21.03 -12.92
N ASP A 420 2.87 22.11 -12.79
CA ASP A 420 3.19 23.05 -13.88
C ASP A 420 1.93 23.55 -14.63
N GLY A 421 0.83 23.81 -13.91
CA GLY A 421 -0.43 24.25 -14.50
C GLY A 421 -1.21 23.15 -15.24
N ARG A 422 -0.78 21.90 -15.17
CA ARG A 422 -1.41 20.74 -15.80
C ARG A 422 -1.96 19.77 -14.75
N MET A 423 -2.97 19.03 -15.14
CA MET A 423 -3.49 17.86 -14.43
C MET A 423 -3.26 16.60 -15.25
N ALA A 424 -3.15 15.47 -14.59
CA ALA A 424 -3.06 14.17 -15.23
C ALA A 424 -4.33 13.35 -14.98
N GLY A 425 -4.61 12.43 -15.87
CA GLY A 425 -5.63 11.41 -15.70
C GLY A 425 -5.13 10.07 -16.23
N TYR A 426 -5.83 8.99 -15.87
CA TYR A 426 -5.45 7.65 -16.28
C TYR A 426 -6.60 6.92 -16.98
N THR A 427 -6.26 6.33 -18.13
CA THR A 427 -7.16 5.44 -18.87
C THR A 427 -7.46 4.15 -18.10
N GLY A 428 -8.37 3.34 -18.62
CA GLY A 428 -8.63 2.00 -18.07
C GLY A 428 -7.37 1.14 -18.02
N ASN A 429 -6.59 1.13 -19.07
CA ASN A 429 -5.32 0.42 -19.18
C ASN A 429 -4.09 1.23 -18.72
N TYR A 430 -4.30 2.18 -17.83
CA TYR A 430 -3.28 2.93 -17.07
C TYR A 430 -2.38 3.87 -17.90
N ILE A 431 -2.74 4.23 -19.13
CA ILE A 431 -2.01 5.25 -19.90
C ILE A 431 -2.29 6.61 -19.26
N ARG A 432 -1.22 7.37 -19.03
CA ARG A 432 -1.28 8.71 -18.45
C ARG A 432 -1.55 9.75 -19.53
N ILE A 433 -2.62 10.52 -19.35
CA ILE A 433 -3.02 11.63 -20.22
C ILE A 433 -2.87 12.93 -19.44
N GLU A 434 -2.39 13.97 -20.09
CA GLU A 434 -2.23 15.30 -19.50
C GLU A 434 -3.05 16.35 -20.22
N ARG A 435 -3.57 17.33 -19.45
CA ARG A 435 -4.27 18.51 -19.96
C ARG A 435 -4.01 19.73 -19.06
N PRO A 436 -4.38 20.95 -19.48
CA PRO A 436 -4.41 22.09 -18.57
C PRO A 436 -5.29 21.78 -17.36
N TYR A 437 -4.88 22.27 -16.19
CA TYR A 437 -5.60 22.03 -14.93
C TYR A 437 -7.00 22.67 -14.96
N ASP A 438 -7.99 21.87 -14.60
CA ASP A 438 -9.38 22.29 -14.46
C ASP A 438 -9.97 21.61 -13.21
N ALA A 439 -10.21 22.38 -12.16
CA ALA A 439 -10.72 21.86 -10.89
C ALA A 439 -12.09 21.18 -11.01
N SER A 440 -12.92 21.59 -11.97
CA SER A 440 -14.26 21.00 -12.20
C SER A 440 -14.21 19.58 -12.74
N ARG A 441 -13.06 19.15 -13.26
CA ARG A 441 -12.85 17.81 -13.83
C ARG A 441 -12.24 16.83 -12.83
N VAL A 442 -11.73 17.29 -11.70
CA VAL A 442 -11.15 16.41 -10.70
C VAL A 442 -12.16 15.36 -10.25
N GLY A 443 -11.77 14.08 -10.31
CA GLY A 443 -12.64 12.94 -9.97
C GLY A 443 -13.68 12.57 -11.04
N THR A 444 -13.76 13.32 -12.16
CA THR A 444 -14.66 12.96 -13.28
C THR A 444 -14.01 11.93 -14.21
N ILE A 445 -14.85 11.18 -14.89
CA ILE A 445 -14.43 10.22 -15.92
C ILE A 445 -14.96 10.71 -17.28
N GLU A 446 -14.05 10.94 -18.22
CA GLU A 446 -14.35 11.45 -19.56
C GLU A 446 -13.75 10.56 -20.64
N GLU A 447 -14.41 10.49 -21.81
CA GLU A 447 -13.85 9.85 -22.99
C GLU A 447 -12.83 10.79 -23.65
N VAL A 448 -11.62 10.27 -23.90
CA VAL A 448 -10.51 11.01 -24.50
C VAL A 448 -9.84 10.12 -25.55
N THR A 449 -9.38 10.69 -26.65
CA THR A 449 -8.55 10.00 -27.63
C THR A 449 -7.09 10.04 -27.17
N ILE A 450 -6.42 8.85 -27.09
CA ILE A 450 -5.03 8.66 -26.70
C ILE A 450 -4.09 9.23 -27.78
#